data_3d8db4feff78926a5548c34deda57920
#
_entry.id   3d8db4feff78926a5548c34deda57920
#
_cell.length_a   1.000
_cell.length_b   1.000
_cell.length_c   1.000
_cell.angle_alpha   90.00
_cell.angle_beta   90.00
_cell.angle_gamma   90.00
#
_symmetry.space_group_name_H-M   'P 1'
#
loop_
_entity.id
_entity.type
_entity.pdbx_description
1 polymer ?
#
loop_
_entity_poly.entity_id
_entity_poly.type
_entity_poly.pdbx_seq_one_letter_code
_entity_poly.pdbx_strand_id
1 'polypeptide(L)'
;YIKKVVELMLAILLAALESEADKQKFTDIYEQYHPQMEQTALRILKNQHDAEDAVQNAFMQIIRHFEKIDEIPCEKLPFWIVCIVKNEAVTILRKNQRTVQLENWDSFAADAESVTDYLELVQLFSRLPETYRAVLEMRLLLGYTGKEIARHLALSESAVNTRIFRGRALLREIAEKEAFYA
;
A
#
# COMPACT_ATOMS: atom_id res chain seq x y z
N TYR A 1 21.78 -16.00 -6.66
CA TYR A 1 20.88 -16.76 -5.77
C TYR A 1 19.52 -16.07 -5.68
N ILE A 2 19.47 -14.78 -5.35
CA ILE A 2 18.22 -13.97 -5.22
C ILE A 2 17.40 -13.99 -6.49
N LYS A 3 18.01 -13.76 -7.66
CA LYS A 3 17.30 -13.75 -8.95
C LYS A 3 16.59 -15.08 -9.25
N LYS A 4 17.20 -16.19 -8.91
CA LYS A 4 16.64 -17.54 -9.10
C LYS A 4 15.46 -17.84 -8.16
N VAL A 5 15.50 -17.30 -6.94
CA VAL A 5 14.40 -17.40 -5.97
C VAL A 5 13.19 -16.57 -6.44
N VAL A 6 13.43 -15.36 -6.93
CA VAL A 6 12.41 -14.47 -7.49
C VAL A 6 11.72 -15.10 -8.71
N GLU A 7 12.51 -15.68 -9.64
CA GLU A 7 11.98 -16.38 -10.82
C GLU A 7 11.14 -17.61 -10.43
N LEU A 8 11.57 -18.38 -9.43
CA LEU A 8 10.81 -19.54 -8.95
C LEU A 8 9.51 -19.12 -8.26
N MET A 9 9.54 -18.05 -7.48
CA MET A 9 8.35 -17.50 -6.83
C MET A 9 7.34 -17.01 -7.87
N LEU A 10 7.80 -16.27 -8.86
CA LEU A 10 6.93 -15.81 -9.97
C LEU A 10 6.30 -16.98 -10.71
N ALA A 11 7.06 -18.04 -10.98
CA ALA A 11 6.51 -19.25 -11.64
C ALA A 11 5.41 -19.92 -10.82
N ILE A 12 5.57 -20.02 -9.50
CA ILE A 12 4.55 -20.57 -8.59
C ILE A 12 3.30 -19.69 -8.59
N LEU A 13 3.45 -18.38 -8.55
CA LEU A 13 2.34 -17.42 -8.57
C LEU A 13 1.57 -17.48 -9.89
N LEU A 14 2.28 -17.56 -11.02
CA LEU A 14 1.67 -17.69 -12.35
C LEU A 14 0.89 -19.00 -12.54
N ALA A 15 1.29 -20.06 -11.87
CA ALA A 15 0.57 -21.34 -11.91
C ALA A 15 -0.85 -21.27 -11.32
N ALA A 16 -1.15 -20.26 -10.53
CA ALA A 16 -2.47 -20.01 -9.95
C ALA A 16 -3.44 -19.28 -10.92
N LEU A 17 -2.93 -18.77 -12.06
CA LEU A 17 -3.71 -18.08 -13.08
C LEU A 17 -3.96 -19.00 -14.28
N GLU A 18 -5.20 -19.05 -14.75
CA GLU A 18 -5.61 -19.94 -15.85
C GLU A 18 -5.32 -19.34 -17.23
N SER A 19 -5.56 -18.04 -17.39
CA SER A 19 -5.43 -17.33 -18.67
C SER A 19 -3.99 -16.84 -18.92
N GLU A 20 -3.51 -17.01 -20.14
CA GLU A 20 -2.21 -16.46 -20.56
C GLU A 20 -2.20 -14.92 -20.54
N ALA A 21 -3.35 -14.29 -20.81
CA ALA A 21 -3.50 -12.85 -20.71
C ALA A 21 -3.33 -12.36 -19.24
N ASP A 22 -3.92 -13.10 -18.29
CA ASP A 22 -3.78 -12.80 -16.86
C ASP A 22 -2.35 -13.02 -16.38
N LYS A 23 -1.69 -14.07 -16.85
CA LYS A 23 -0.27 -14.32 -16.55
C LYS A 23 0.62 -13.20 -17.05
N GLN A 24 0.39 -12.72 -18.26
CA GLN A 24 1.15 -11.59 -18.79
C GLN A 24 0.90 -10.33 -17.98
N LYS A 25 -0.37 -10.00 -17.72
CA LYS A 25 -0.75 -8.84 -16.91
C LYS A 25 -0.16 -8.89 -15.49
N PHE A 26 -0.19 -10.07 -14.86
CA PHE A 26 0.42 -10.25 -13.55
C PHE A 26 1.94 -10.10 -13.59
N THR A 27 2.59 -10.61 -14.64
CA THR A 27 4.04 -10.45 -14.85
C THR A 27 4.42 -8.98 -14.95
N ASP A 28 3.66 -8.20 -15.73
CA ASP A 28 3.89 -6.76 -15.88
C ASP A 28 3.73 -6.03 -14.52
N ILE A 29 2.70 -6.37 -13.75
CA ILE A 29 2.50 -5.84 -12.39
C ILE A 29 3.66 -6.23 -11.47
N TYR A 30 4.08 -7.48 -11.52
CA TYR A 30 5.17 -7.99 -10.70
C TYR A 30 6.48 -7.26 -11.00
N GLU A 31 6.88 -7.17 -12.26
CA GLU A 31 8.12 -6.51 -12.67
C GLU A 31 8.11 -5.00 -12.34
N GLN A 32 6.98 -4.36 -12.56
CA GLN A 32 6.83 -2.93 -12.33
C GLN A 32 6.86 -2.56 -10.84
N TYR A 33 6.20 -3.34 -9.99
CA TYR A 33 5.94 -2.93 -8.59
C TYR A 33 6.78 -3.67 -7.56
N HIS A 34 7.36 -4.82 -7.87
CA HIS A 34 8.16 -5.60 -6.93
C HIS A 34 9.25 -4.77 -6.23
N PRO A 35 10.07 -3.95 -6.92
CA PRO A 35 11.11 -3.17 -6.26
C PRO A 35 10.55 -2.13 -5.27
N GLN A 36 9.42 -1.52 -5.60
CA GLN A 36 8.76 -0.54 -4.74
C GLN A 36 8.13 -1.21 -3.52
N MET A 37 7.53 -2.39 -3.69
CA MET A 37 6.97 -3.19 -2.61
C MET A 37 8.05 -3.62 -1.64
N GLU A 38 9.17 -4.14 -2.13
CA GLU A 38 10.32 -4.54 -1.33
C GLU A 38 10.87 -3.36 -0.51
N GLN A 39 11.08 -2.21 -1.16
CA GLN A 39 11.53 -1.01 -0.47
C GLN A 39 10.54 -0.56 0.61
N THR A 40 9.23 -0.65 0.34
CA THR A 40 8.18 -0.28 1.29
C THR A 40 8.17 -1.21 2.50
N ALA A 41 8.21 -2.53 2.28
CA ALA A 41 8.27 -3.53 3.33
C ALA A 41 9.54 -3.39 4.18
N LEU A 42 10.69 -3.20 3.53
CA LEU A 42 11.97 -3.04 4.22
C LEU A 42 12.03 -1.79 5.11
N ARG A 43 11.39 -0.70 4.68
CA ARG A 43 11.28 0.52 5.52
C ARG A 43 10.49 0.29 6.80
N ILE A 44 9.48 -0.58 6.76
CA ILE A 44 8.62 -0.89 7.92
C ILE A 44 9.31 -1.94 8.82
N LEU A 45 9.76 -3.03 8.23
CA LEU A 45 10.23 -4.22 8.97
C LEU A 45 11.70 -4.13 9.36
N LYS A 46 12.52 -3.38 8.61
CA LYS A 46 13.97 -3.23 8.82
C LYS A 46 14.73 -4.57 8.84
N ASN A 47 14.14 -5.59 8.28
CA ASN A 47 14.67 -6.93 8.14
C ASN A 47 14.38 -7.42 6.72
N GLN A 48 15.41 -7.87 6.02
CA GLN A 48 15.30 -8.28 4.61
C GLN A 48 14.39 -9.51 4.45
N HIS A 49 14.53 -10.51 5.32
CA HIS A 49 13.74 -11.74 5.24
C HIS A 49 12.25 -11.47 5.48
N ASP A 50 11.94 -10.72 6.53
CA ASP A 50 10.55 -10.32 6.83
C ASP A 50 9.96 -9.45 5.71
N ALA A 51 10.79 -8.62 5.05
CA ALA A 51 10.34 -7.80 3.93
C ALA A 51 10.04 -8.65 2.69
N GLU A 52 10.85 -9.66 2.40
CA GLU A 52 10.60 -10.63 1.33
C GLU A 52 9.30 -11.41 1.59
N ASP A 53 9.07 -11.86 2.83
CA ASP A 53 7.84 -12.54 3.23
C ASP A 53 6.61 -11.62 3.05
N ALA A 54 6.70 -10.34 3.42
CA ALA A 54 5.61 -9.38 3.24
C ALA A 54 5.28 -9.17 1.76
N VAL A 55 6.29 -9.06 0.91
CA VAL A 55 6.11 -8.91 -0.55
C VAL A 55 5.48 -10.16 -1.15
N GLN A 56 5.93 -11.33 -0.74
CA GLN A 56 5.37 -12.61 -1.19
C GLN A 56 3.90 -12.74 -0.82
N ASN A 57 3.55 -12.47 0.44
CA ASN A 57 2.17 -12.49 0.91
C ASN A 57 1.30 -11.47 0.15
N ALA A 58 1.84 -10.27 -0.10
CA ALA A 58 1.14 -9.24 -0.85
C ALA A 58 0.82 -9.68 -2.29
N PHE A 59 1.76 -10.31 -2.99
CA PHE A 59 1.50 -10.87 -4.33
C PHE A 59 0.49 -12.02 -4.29
N MET A 60 0.50 -12.86 -3.26
CA MET A 60 -0.53 -13.88 -3.07
C MET A 60 -1.93 -13.26 -2.89
N GLN A 61 -2.04 -12.15 -2.16
CA GLN A 61 -3.30 -11.41 -2.04
C GLN A 61 -3.74 -10.80 -3.38
N ILE A 62 -2.81 -10.22 -4.14
CA ILE A 62 -3.08 -9.69 -5.49
C ILE A 62 -3.67 -10.78 -6.39
N ILE A 63 -3.10 -12.00 -6.39
CA ILE A 63 -3.61 -13.12 -7.18
C ILE A 63 -5.00 -13.56 -6.73
N ARG A 64 -5.24 -13.66 -5.42
CA ARG A 64 -6.56 -14.06 -4.90
C ARG A 64 -7.69 -13.14 -5.35
N HIS A 65 -7.35 -11.89 -5.63
CA HIS A 65 -8.29 -10.84 -6.03
C HIS A 65 -8.03 -10.33 -7.44
N PHE A 66 -7.38 -11.16 -8.28
CA PHE A 66 -6.90 -10.75 -9.60
C PHE A 66 -8.03 -10.26 -10.51
N GLU A 67 -9.20 -10.89 -10.44
CA GLU A 67 -10.40 -10.51 -11.21
C GLU A 67 -10.83 -9.05 -10.95
N LYS A 68 -10.59 -8.53 -9.74
CA LYS A 68 -10.95 -7.17 -9.36
C LYS A 68 -9.95 -6.10 -9.81
N ILE A 69 -8.78 -6.51 -10.32
CA ILE A 69 -7.75 -5.55 -10.78
C ILE A 69 -8.27 -4.73 -11.96
N ASP A 70 -9.13 -5.31 -12.81
CA ASP A 70 -9.73 -4.61 -13.95
C ASP A 70 -10.72 -3.50 -13.54
N GLU A 71 -11.27 -3.58 -12.34
CA GLU A 71 -12.15 -2.58 -11.77
C GLU A 71 -11.37 -1.37 -11.19
N ILE A 72 -10.05 -1.55 -10.97
CA ILE A 72 -9.20 -0.52 -10.38
C ILE A 72 -8.70 0.41 -11.51
N PRO A 73 -8.98 1.72 -11.46
CA PRO A 73 -8.40 2.66 -12.40
C PRO A 73 -6.86 2.57 -12.41
N CYS A 74 -6.26 2.61 -13.61
CA CYS A 74 -4.80 2.44 -13.76
C CYS A 74 -3.98 3.40 -12.87
N GLU A 75 -4.44 4.63 -12.70
CA GLU A 75 -3.83 5.63 -11.82
C GLU A 75 -3.92 5.28 -10.34
N LYS A 76 -4.83 4.38 -9.94
CA LYS A 76 -5.03 3.93 -8.56
C LYS A 76 -4.34 2.60 -8.25
N LEU A 77 -3.93 1.86 -9.28
CA LEU A 77 -3.28 0.57 -9.12
C LEU A 77 -2.00 0.63 -8.27
N PRO A 78 -1.08 1.61 -8.46
CA PRO A 78 0.09 1.75 -7.61
C PRO A 78 -0.27 1.93 -6.13
N PHE A 79 -1.33 2.69 -5.88
CA PHE A 79 -1.86 2.92 -4.55
C PHE A 79 -2.30 1.62 -3.89
N TRP A 80 -3.17 0.89 -4.56
CA TRP A 80 -3.72 -0.37 -4.08
C TRP A 80 -2.61 -1.38 -3.74
N ILE A 81 -1.63 -1.55 -4.64
CA ILE A 81 -0.51 -2.47 -4.45
C ILE A 81 0.33 -2.09 -3.20
N VAL A 82 0.61 -0.80 -3.02
CA VAL A 82 1.39 -0.35 -1.86
C VAL A 82 0.60 -0.52 -0.57
N CYS A 83 -0.71 -0.33 -0.57
CA CYS A 83 -1.55 -0.61 0.61
C CYS A 83 -1.47 -2.08 1.01
N ILE A 84 -1.56 -3.02 0.05
CA ILE A 84 -1.47 -4.46 0.34
C ILE A 84 -0.14 -4.78 1.01
N VAL A 85 0.99 -4.39 0.41
CA VAL A 85 2.30 -4.72 0.99
C VAL A 85 2.54 -4.06 2.35
N LYS A 86 2.01 -2.86 2.57
CA LYS A 86 2.06 -2.22 3.89
C LYS A 86 1.31 -3.01 4.95
N ASN A 87 0.13 -3.49 4.64
CA ASN A 87 -0.66 -4.29 5.56
C ASN A 87 0.03 -5.60 5.91
N GLU A 88 0.59 -6.30 4.92
CA GLU A 88 1.37 -7.50 5.17
C GLU A 88 2.59 -7.21 6.05
N ALA A 89 3.32 -6.13 5.77
CA ALA A 89 4.46 -5.73 6.57
C ALA A 89 4.07 -5.37 8.02
N VAL A 90 2.96 -4.65 8.20
CA VAL A 90 2.45 -4.31 9.55
C VAL A 90 1.99 -5.57 10.29
N THR A 91 1.35 -6.51 9.61
CA THR A 91 0.93 -7.80 10.17
C THR A 91 2.12 -8.60 10.67
N ILE A 92 3.20 -8.69 9.88
CA ILE A 92 4.45 -9.35 10.29
C ILE A 92 5.09 -8.60 11.46
N LEU A 93 5.14 -7.26 11.41
CA LEU A 93 5.69 -6.44 12.48
C LEU A 93 4.94 -6.68 13.80
N ARG A 94 3.61 -6.70 13.78
CA ARG A 94 2.78 -6.99 14.96
C ARG A 94 3.01 -8.40 15.51
N LYS A 95 3.19 -9.36 14.64
CA LYS A 95 3.50 -10.75 15.02
C LYS A 95 4.87 -10.86 15.69
N ASN A 96 5.87 -10.17 15.16
CA ASN A 96 7.26 -10.23 15.64
C ASN A 96 7.52 -9.34 16.86
N GLN A 97 6.84 -8.22 16.93
CA GLN A 97 6.96 -7.26 18.04
C GLN A 97 5.68 -7.28 18.85
N ARG A 98 5.70 -8.00 19.95
CA ARG A 98 4.58 -8.01 20.92
C ARG A 98 4.24 -6.64 21.51
N THR A 99 4.93 -5.56 21.13
CA THR A 99 4.71 -4.20 21.65
C THR A 99 5.27 -3.15 20.69
N VAL A 100 4.53 -2.78 19.65
CA VAL A 100 4.73 -1.49 18.98
C VAL A 100 3.40 -0.77 18.98
N GLN A 101 3.35 0.36 19.68
CA GLN A 101 2.31 1.35 19.49
C GLN A 101 2.50 1.96 18.10
N LEU A 102 1.87 1.34 17.11
CA LEU A 102 1.65 1.99 15.83
C LEU A 102 0.68 3.15 16.08
N GLU A 103 0.96 4.31 15.52
CA GLU A 103 -0.01 5.40 15.52
C GLU A 103 -1.36 4.87 14.98
N ASN A 104 -2.48 5.32 15.55
CA ASN A 104 -3.83 4.84 15.26
C ASN A 104 -4.17 4.78 13.76
N TRP A 105 -3.45 5.55 12.94
CA TRP A 105 -3.61 5.55 11.49
C TRP A 105 -3.08 4.31 10.79
N ASP A 106 -1.95 3.77 11.25
CA ASP A 106 -1.40 2.53 10.68
C ASP A 106 -2.30 1.33 11.01
N SER A 107 -3.07 1.39 12.11
CA SER A 107 -4.07 0.37 12.41
C SER A 107 -5.29 0.44 11.48
N PHE A 108 -5.75 1.63 11.08
CA PHE A 108 -6.87 1.77 10.16
C PHE A 108 -6.57 1.15 8.78
N ALA A 109 -5.36 1.38 8.26
CA ALA A 109 -4.94 0.77 6.99
C ALA A 109 -4.62 -0.73 7.10
N ALA A 110 -4.29 -1.22 8.31
CA ALA A 110 -3.95 -2.62 8.55
C ALA A 110 -5.17 -3.51 8.85
N ASP A 111 -6.29 -2.93 9.26
CA ASP A 111 -7.53 -3.64 9.52
C ASP A 111 -8.37 -3.85 8.24
N ALA A 112 -7.96 -3.26 7.12
CA ALA A 112 -8.57 -3.46 5.81
C ALA A 112 -8.27 -4.89 5.29
N GLU A 113 -9.11 -5.85 5.63
CA GLU A 113 -8.91 -7.27 5.29
C GLU A 113 -9.41 -7.64 3.89
N SER A 114 -10.15 -6.76 3.22
CA SER A 114 -10.78 -7.05 1.92
C SER A 114 -10.35 -6.07 0.82
N VAL A 115 -10.45 -6.50 -0.44
CA VAL A 115 -10.25 -5.63 -1.61
C VAL A 115 -11.28 -4.52 -1.65
N THR A 116 -12.49 -4.78 -1.14
CA THR A 116 -13.55 -3.78 -1.00
C THR A 116 -13.11 -2.62 -0.11
N ASP A 117 -12.47 -2.93 1.02
CA ASP A 117 -11.96 -1.90 1.95
C ASP A 117 -10.87 -1.03 1.30
N TYR A 118 -10.05 -1.61 0.41
CA TYR A 118 -9.06 -0.83 -0.35
C TYR A 118 -9.69 0.11 -1.37
N LEU A 119 -10.74 -0.32 -2.05
CA LEU A 119 -11.46 0.53 -3.00
C LEU A 119 -12.16 1.69 -2.27
N GLU A 120 -12.76 1.41 -1.12
CA GLU A 120 -13.35 2.43 -0.24
C GLU A 120 -12.29 3.44 0.23
N LEU A 121 -11.12 2.95 0.66
CA LEU A 121 -10.01 3.81 1.05
C LEU A 121 -9.55 4.71 -0.09
N VAL A 122 -9.44 4.19 -1.31
CA VAL A 122 -9.13 4.97 -2.52
C VAL A 122 -10.19 6.04 -2.78
N GLN A 123 -11.47 5.70 -2.63
CA GLN A 123 -12.55 6.67 -2.78
C GLN A 123 -12.51 7.76 -1.72
N LEU A 124 -12.25 7.41 -0.46
CA LEU A 124 -12.07 8.38 0.63
C LEU A 124 -10.94 9.38 0.31
N PHE A 125 -9.80 8.89 -0.16
CA PHE A 125 -8.69 9.76 -0.57
C PHE A 125 -9.06 10.68 -1.73
N SER A 126 -9.85 10.21 -2.69
CA SER A 126 -10.29 11.02 -3.83
C SER A 126 -11.14 12.22 -3.45
N ARG A 127 -11.80 12.18 -2.28
CA ARG A 127 -12.61 13.29 -1.73
C ARG A 127 -11.80 14.35 -0.99
N LEU A 128 -10.53 14.07 -0.70
CA LEU A 128 -9.66 15.07 -0.09
C LEU A 128 -9.32 16.17 -1.10
N PRO A 129 -9.24 17.44 -0.67
CA PRO A 129 -8.62 18.48 -1.46
C PRO A 129 -7.21 18.09 -1.89
N GLU A 130 -6.85 18.40 -3.13
CA GLU A 130 -5.59 17.95 -3.77
C GLU A 130 -4.35 18.25 -2.92
N THR A 131 -4.33 19.40 -2.25
CA THR A 131 -3.20 19.82 -1.39
C THR A 131 -2.94 18.89 -0.21
N TYR A 132 -3.98 18.28 0.36
CA TYR A 132 -3.88 17.29 1.44
C TYR A 132 -3.68 15.89 0.88
N ARG A 133 -4.40 15.57 -0.20
CA ARG A 133 -4.30 14.28 -0.88
C ARG A 133 -2.88 13.99 -1.32
N ALA A 134 -2.23 14.91 -2.06
CA ALA A 134 -0.87 14.74 -2.54
C ALA A 134 0.12 14.44 -1.41
N VAL A 135 0.06 15.18 -0.30
CA VAL A 135 0.96 14.98 0.84
C VAL A 135 0.68 13.65 1.54
N LEU A 136 -0.59 13.28 1.70
CA LEU A 136 -0.97 12.02 2.34
C LEU A 136 -0.65 10.82 1.45
N GLU A 137 -0.89 10.90 0.15
CA GLU A 137 -0.48 9.87 -0.81
C GLU A 137 1.03 9.63 -0.74
N MET A 138 1.83 10.69 -0.82
CA MET A 138 3.28 10.58 -0.70
C MET A 138 3.73 9.99 0.65
N ARG A 139 3.09 10.39 1.75
CA ARG A 139 3.43 9.91 3.08
C ARG A 139 3.01 8.47 3.31
N LEU A 140 1.75 8.16 3.01
CA LEU A 140 1.11 6.89 3.38
C LEU A 140 1.34 5.80 2.34
N LEU A 141 1.43 6.19 1.05
CA LEU A 141 1.53 5.25 -0.05
C LEU A 141 2.97 5.05 -0.52
N LEU A 142 3.64 6.16 -0.81
CA LEU A 142 5.01 6.09 -1.31
C LEU A 142 6.04 6.01 -0.17
N GLY A 143 5.59 6.13 1.09
CA GLY A 143 6.44 6.01 2.28
C GLY A 143 7.49 7.13 2.40
N TYR A 144 7.30 8.26 1.70
CA TYR A 144 8.23 9.37 1.79
C TYR A 144 8.26 9.98 3.19
N THR A 145 9.45 10.35 3.63
CA THR A 145 9.62 11.16 4.86
C THR A 145 9.10 12.58 4.64
N GLY A 146 8.77 13.29 5.72
CA GLY A 146 8.36 14.69 5.62
C GLY A 146 9.37 15.57 4.88
N LYS A 147 10.67 15.26 5.01
CA LYS A 147 11.76 15.95 4.32
C LYS A 147 11.79 15.68 2.81
N GLU A 148 11.54 14.45 2.41
CA GLU A 148 11.44 14.07 1.00
C GLU A 148 10.21 14.71 0.35
N ILE A 149 9.05 14.67 1.02
CA ILE A 149 7.83 15.33 0.57
C ILE A 149 8.02 16.84 0.42
N ALA A 150 8.67 17.47 1.41
CA ALA A 150 8.99 18.90 1.38
C ALA A 150 9.81 19.25 0.13
N ARG A 151 10.81 18.44 -0.20
CA ARG A 151 11.65 18.61 -1.39
C ARG A 151 10.85 18.43 -2.68
N HIS A 152 10.03 17.37 -2.78
CA HIS A 152 9.26 17.07 -3.98
C HIS A 152 8.18 18.11 -4.27
N LEU A 153 7.53 18.64 -3.23
CA LEU A 153 6.45 19.60 -3.39
C LEU A 153 6.90 21.06 -3.24
N ALA A 154 8.21 21.32 -3.11
CA ALA A 154 8.77 22.64 -2.85
C ALA A 154 8.12 23.34 -1.63
N LEU A 155 7.92 22.59 -0.55
CA LEU A 155 7.32 23.06 0.70
C LEU A 155 8.36 23.03 1.84
N SER A 156 8.07 23.73 2.94
CA SER A 156 8.78 23.51 4.19
C SER A 156 8.32 22.22 4.88
N GLU A 157 9.19 21.57 5.66
CA GLU A 157 8.80 20.40 6.47
C GLU A 157 7.65 20.69 7.43
N SER A 158 7.62 21.91 8.00
CA SER A 158 6.52 22.37 8.85
C SER A 158 5.20 22.44 8.09
N ALA A 159 5.21 22.94 6.85
CA ALA A 159 4.01 22.96 6.00
C ALA A 159 3.53 21.55 5.64
N VAL A 160 4.47 20.62 5.36
CA VAL A 160 4.16 19.21 5.12
C VAL A 160 3.49 18.58 6.35
N ASN A 161 4.08 18.74 7.54
CA ASN A 161 3.53 18.20 8.78
C ASN A 161 2.13 18.78 9.09
N THR A 162 1.95 20.07 8.86
CA THR A 162 0.65 20.73 9.02
C THR A 162 -0.39 20.14 8.05
N ARG A 163 -0.01 19.92 6.79
CA ARG A 163 -0.91 19.32 5.79
C ARG A 163 -1.21 17.87 6.11
N ILE A 164 -0.25 17.09 6.58
CA ILE A 164 -0.48 15.71 7.05
C ILE A 164 -1.50 15.73 8.21
N PHE A 165 -1.30 16.55 9.20
CA PHE A 165 -2.19 16.64 10.37
C PHE A 165 -3.62 17.02 9.97
N ARG A 166 -3.78 18.09 9.20
CA ARG A 166 -5.12 18.56 8.74
C ARG A 166 -5.77 17.57 7.78
N GLY A 167 -4.99 17.00 6.87
CA GLY A 167 -5.49 16.00 5.92
C GLY A 167 -6.00 14.74 6.62
N ARG A 168 -5.32 14.26 7.67
CA ARG A 168 -5.77 13.14 8.51
C ARG A 168 -7.07 13.45 9.25
N ALA A 169 -7.19 14.66 9.79
CA ALA A 169 -8.42 15.08 10.46
C ALA A 169 -9.60 15.12 9.50
N LEU A 170 -9.40 15.68 8.30
CA LEU A 170 -10.44 15.76 7.27
C LEU A 170 -10.82 14.36 6.74
N LEU A 171 -9.84 13.47 6.54
CA LEU A 171 -10.11 12.10 6.10
C LEU A 171 -10.96 11.33 7.13
N ARG A 172 -10.67 11.52 8.42
CA ARG A 172 -11.47 10.94 9.51
C ARG A 172 -12.91 11.47 9.49
N GLU A 173 -13.09 12.78 9.32
CA GLU A 173 -14.42 13.40 9.22
C GLU A 173 -15.22 12.86 8.02
N ILE A 174 -14.57 12.64 6.87
CA ILE A 174 -15.21 12.07 5.68
C ILE A 174 -15.62 10.62 5.97
N ALA A 175 -14.74 9.81 6.56
CA ALA A 175 -15.02 8.41 6.90
C ALA A 175 -16.16 8.28 7.93
N GLU A 176 -16.19 9.12 8.96
CA GLU A 176 -17.25 9.13 9.97
C GLU A 176 -18.62 9.51 9.36
N LYS A 177 -18.65 10.44 8.43
CA LYS A 177 -19.89 10.79 7.72
C LYS A 177 -20.40 9.64 6.84
N GLU A 178 -19.53 8.90 6.19
CA GLU A 178 -19.94 7.75 5.39
C GLU A 178 -20.47 6.60 6.24
N ALA A 179 -19.81 6.29 7.35
CA ALA A 179 -20.27 5.28 8.28
C ALA A 179 -21.65 5.61 8.91
N PHE A 180 -22.04 6.88 8.90
CA PHE A 180 -23.36 7.31 9.41
C PHE A 180 -24.49 7.19 8.36
N TYR A 181 -24.15 7.14 7.05
CA TYR A 181 -25.11 7.05 5.94
C TYR A 181 -25.18 5.64 5.30
N ALA A 182 -24.33 4.69 5.75
CA ALA A 182 -24.32 3.30 5.30
C ALA A 182 -25.16 2.40 6.21
#